data_b2543e3e5d376286be7a8b7fbf88d429
#
_entry.id   b2543e3e5d376286be7a8b7fbf88d429
#
_cell.length_a   1.000
_cell.length_b   1.000
_cell.length_c   1.000
_cell.angle_alpha   90.00
_cell.angle_beta   90.00
_cell.angle_gamma   90.00
#
_symmetry.space_group_name_H-M   'P 1'
#
loop_
_entity.id
_entity.type
_entity.pdbx_description
1 polymer ?
#
loop_
_entity_poly.entity_id
_entity_poly.type
_entity_poly.pdbx_seq_one_letter_code
_entity_poly.pdbx_strand_id
1 'polypeptide(L)'
;MDIFILALAILPVIVLLIYIYKQDKYEKEPVRMLALAFLLGILSIPLTLFLDGVIDVMIGGTSVFYVAFFQAGIPEEFAKWVLFMLVIWRNKNFDEFFDGIVYMSFIGLGFACVENIMYVFGEQELLSSL
;
A
#
# COMPACT_ATOMS: atom_id res chain seq x y z
N MET A 1 -3.30 9.15 -20.82
CA MET A 1 -4.36 8.77 -19.86
C MET A 1 -5.28 9.96 -19.66
N ASP A 2 -6.55 9.69 -19.60
CA ASP A 2 -7.55 10.70 -19.30
C ASP A 2 -7.43 11.13 -17.83
N ILE A 3 -7.35 12.44 -17.61
CA ILE A 3 -7.25 13.02 -16.25
C ILE A 3 -8.45 12.62 -15.39
N PHE A 4 -9.63 12.51 -16.01
CA PHE A 4 -10.84 12.13 -15.31
C PHE A 4 -10.75 10.71 -14.74
N ILE A 5 -10.23 9.77 -15.52
CA ILE A 5 -10.07 8.37 -15.09
C ILE A 5 -9.02 8.28 -13.99
N LEU A 6 -7.93 9.02 -14.11
CA LEU A 6 -6.91 9.09 -13.07
C LEU A 6 -7.48 9.64 -11.76
N ALA A 7 -8.28 10.69 -11.85
CA ALA A 7 -8.94 11.26 -10.67
C ALA A 7 -9.87 10.24 -10.02
N LEU A 8 -10.61 9.47 -10.78
CA LEU A 8 -11.48 8.42 -10.24
C LEU A 8 -10.69 7.31 -9.55
N ALA A 9 -9.50 7.00 -10.03
CA ALA A 9 -8.64 5.99 -9.41
C ALA A 9 -8.09 6.45 -8.05
N ILE A 10 -7.80 7.73 -7.92
CA ILE A 10 -7.18 8.30 -6.72
C ILE A 10 -8.22 8.74 -5.70
N LEU A 11 -9.42 9.12 -6.13
CA LEU A 11 -10.45 9.68 -5.25
C LEU A 11 -10.79 8.80 -4.04
N PRO A 12 -11.01 7.47 -4.17
CA PRO A 12 -11.28 6.64 -3.00
C PRO A 12 -10.16 6.66 -1.98
N VAL A 13 -8.92 6.71 -2.44
CA VAL A 13 -7.75 6.76 -1.55
C VAL A 13 -7.76 8.05 -0.74
N ILE A 14 -8.01 9.18 -1.40
CA ILE A 14 -8.07 10.49 -0.73
C ILE A 14 -9.18 10.51 0.31
N VAL A 15 -10.37 10.01 -0.05
CA VAL A 15 -11.51 9.97 0.87
C VAL A 15 -11.18 9.14 2.11
N LEU A 16 -10.56 7.97 1.93
CA LEU A 16 -10.18 7.11 3.06
C LEU A 16 -9.08 7.72 3.92
N LEU A 17 -8.11 8.39 3.31
CA LEU A 17 -7.05 9.09 4.06
C LEU A 17 -7.64 10.16 4.96
N ILE A 18 -8.56 10.97 4.44
CA ILE A 18 -9.22 12.02 5.21
C ILE A 18 -10.06 11.40 6.32
N TYR A 19 -10.79 10.33 6.01
CA TYR A 19 -11.63 9.64 6.99
C TYR A 19 -10.80 9.11 8.16
N ILE A 20 -9.70 8.43 7.88
CA ILE A 20 -8.84 7.85 8.92
C ILE A 20 -8.21 8.96 9.76
N TYR A 21 -7.75 10.02 9.12
CA TYR A 21 -7.17 11.17 9.82
C TYR A 21 -8.16 11.77 10.80
N LYS A 22 -9.45 11.88 10.42
CA LYS A 22 -10.49 12.45 11.27
C LYS A 22 -10.89 11.51 12.41
N GLN A 23 -10.70 10.19 12.26
CA GLN A 23 -11.01 9.24 13.32
C GLN A 23 -10.02 9.30 14.48
N ASP A 24 -8.82 9.83 14.26
CA ASP A 24 -7.82 10.04 15.29
C ASP A 24 -8.17 11.34 16.05
N LYS A 25 -9.09 11.23 17.01
CA LYS A 25 -9.73 12.39 17.64
C LYS A 25 -8.93 13.02 18.76
N TYR A 26 -8.13 12.23 19.49
CA TYR A 26 -7.52 12.70 20.72
C TYR A 26 -6.18 13.36 20.49
N GLU A 27 -5.27 12.67 19.86
CA GLU A 27 -3.93 13.16 19.59
C GLU A 27 -3.59 12.83 18.14
N LYS A 28 -3.82 13.81 17.26
CA LYS A 28 -3.57 13.61 15.83
C LYS A 28 -2.09 13.46 15.55
N GLU A 29 -1.77 12.49 14.70
CA GLU A 29 -0.42 12.27 14.29
C GLU A 29 0.11 13.41 13.41
N PRO A 30 1.41 13.71 13.48
CA PRO A 30 1.98 14.75 12.61
C PRO A 30 1.78 14.41 11.14
N VAL A 31 1.38 15.39 10.34
CA VAL A 31 1.19 15.20 8.90
C VAL A 31 2.46 14.67 8.24
N ARG A 32 3.62 15.10 8.72
CA ARG A 32 4.91 14.61 8.21
C ARG A 32 5.05 13.09 8.38
N MET A 33 4.64 12.55 9.52
CA MET A 33 4.68 11.11 9.78
C MET A 33 3.65 10.36 8.94
N LEU A 34 2.48 10.94 8.73
CA LEU A 34 1.45 10.34 7.88
C LEU A 34 1.90 10.31 6.42
N ALA A 35 2.54 11.37 5.95
CA ALA A 35 3.12 11.40 4.61
C ALA A 35 4.23 10.35 4.46
N LEU A 36 5.07 10.17 5.49
CA LEU A 36 6.08 9.13 5.50
C LEU A 36 5.46 7.74 5.40
N ALA A 37 4.40 7.47 6.17
CA ALA A 37 3.70 6.19 6.12
C ALA A 37 3.13 5.92 4.72
N PHE A 38 2.53 6.93 4.10
CA PHE A 38 2.03 6.81 2.73
C PHE A 38 3.15 6.46 1.75
N LEU A 39 4.30 7.14 1.86
CA LEU A 39 5.48 6.86 1.04
C LEU A 39 6.02 5.45 1.28
N LEU A 40 5.99 4.97 2.51
CA LEU A 40 6.40 3.58 2.81
C LEU A 40 5.51 2.58 2.09
N GLY A 41 4.21 2.88 1.97
CA GLY A 41 3.30 2.06 1.18
C GLY A 41 3.72 1.99 -0.28
N ILE A 42 4.12 3.11 -0.86
CA ILE A 42 4.63 3.15 -2.23
C ILE A 42 5.93 2.35 -2.35
N LEU A 43 6.85 2.53 -1.40
CA LEU A 43 8.14 1.83 -1.38
C LEU A 43 7.98 0.33 -1.12
N SER A 44 6.87 -0.11 -0.55
CA SER A 44 6.62 -1.54 -0.34
C SER A 44 6.42 -2.29 -1.66
N ILE A 45 6.10 -1.61 -2.75
CA ILE A 45 5.87 -2.25 -4.05
C ILE A 45 7.15 -2.88 -4.61
N PRO A 46 8.29 -2.15 -4.72
CA PRO A 46 9.54 -2.79 -5.13
C PRO A 46 9.97 -3.93 -4.22
N LEU A 47 9.76 -3.78 -2.92
CA LEU A 47 10.09 -4.83 -1.96
C LEU A 47 9.20 -6.06 -2.17
N THR A 48 7.92 -5.86 -2.45
CA THR A 48 6.98 -6.93 -2.77
C THR A 48 7.42 -7.69 -4.01
N LEU A 49 7.83 -6.97 -5.06
CA LEU A 49 8.29 -7.60 -6.30
C LEU A 49 9.56 -8.43 -6.07
N PHE A 50 10.46 -7.94 -5.24
CA PHE A 50 11.65 -8.70 -4.85
C PHE A 50 11.27 -9.99 -4.10
N LEU A 51 10.36 -9.90 -3.15
CA LEU A 51 9.90 -11.06 -2.38
C LEU A 51 9.18 -12.07 -3.26
N ASP A 52 8.37 -11.59 -4.21
CA ASP A 52 7.73 -12.46 -5.20
C ASP A 52 8.75 -13.27 -5.97
N GLY A 53 9.82 -12.63 -6.42
CA GLY A 53 10.90 -13.31 -7.13
C GLY A 53 11.58 -14.37 -6.28
N VAL A 54 11.85 -14.06 -5.01
CA VAL A 54 12.48 -15.00 -4.09
C VAL A 54 11.57 -16.21 -3.85
N ILE A 55 10.30 -15.97 -3.58
CA ILE A 55 9.33 -17.05 -3.33
C ILE A 55 9.18 -17.93 -4.57
N ASP A 56 9.15 -17.34 -5.73
CA ASP A 56 8.97 -18.05 -6.98
C ASP A 56 10.17 -18.99 -7.26
N VAL A 57 11.38 -18.53 -6.93
CA VAL A 57 12.59 -19.35 -7.06
C VAL A 57 12.60 -20.50 -6.05
N MET A 58 12.17 -20.23 -4.80
CA MET A 58 12.24 -21.22 -3.71
C MET A 58 11.14 -22.27 -3.79
N ILE A 59 9.92 -21.87 -4.11
CA ILE A 59 8.75 -22.76 -4.06
C ILE A 59 8.30 -23.10 -5.48
N GLY A 60 7.97 -22.08 -6.29
CA GLY A 60 7.49 -22.25 -7.65
C GLY A 60 6.15 -22.98 -7.72
N GLY A 61 5.13 -22.34 -8.24
CA GLY A 61 3.82 -22.96 -8.39
C GLY A 61 2.98 -22.19 -9.41
N THR A 62 1.98 -22.86 -9.96
CA THR A 62 1.12 -22.28 -10.98
C THR A 62 -0.37 -22.30 -10.59
N SER A 63 -0.72 -22.89 -9.43
CA SER A 63 -2.11 -22.95 -8.99
C SER A 63 -2.63 -21.56 -8.63
N VAL A 64 -3.95 -21.38 -8.70
CA VAL A 64 -4.61 -20.14 -8.28
C VAL A 64 -4.32 -19.84 -6.81
N PHE A 65 -4.30 -20.85 -5.96
CA PHE A 65 -3.98 -20.72 -4.54
C PHE A 65 -2.55 -20.17 -4.34
N TYR A 66 -1.59 -20.72 -5.08
CA TYR A 66 -0.20 -20.28 -4.99
C TYR A 66 -0.07 -18.81 -5.40
N VAL A 67 -0.67 -18.42 -6.52
CA VAL A 67 -0.61 -17.03 -7.01
C VAL A 67 -1.26 -16.08 -6.01
N ALA A 68 -2.42 -16.44 -5.48
CA ALA A 68 -3.14 -15.56 -4.55
C ALA A 68 -2.43 -15.42 -3.20
N PHE A 69 -1.88 -16.51 -2.66
CA PHE A 69 -1.29 -16.52 -1.33
C PHE A 69 0.20 -16.21 -1.34
N PHE A 70 0.98 -16.91 -2.15
CA PHE A 70 2.43 -16.84 -2.09
C PHE A 70 3.02 -15.77 -3.00
N GLN A 71 2.33 -15.38 -4.07
CA GLN A 71 2.82 -14.32 -4.97
C GLN A 71 2.20 -12.96 -4.70
N ALA A 72 1.03 -12.90 -4.07
CA ALA A 72 0.38 -11.63 -3.78
C ALA A 72 0.21 -11.39 -2.29
N GLY A 73 -0.61 -12.22 -1.62
CA GLY A 73 -1.03 -11.96 -0.25
C GLY A 73 0.10 -11.83 0.75
N ILE A 74 0.95 -12.86 0.86
CA ILE A 74 2.02 -12.90 1.84
C ILE A 74 3.10 -11.84 1.55
N PRO A 75 3.64 -11.73 0.31
CA PRO A 75 4.67 -10.73 0.03
C PRO A 75 4.21 -9.30 0.23
N GLU A 76 2.99 -8.96 -0.18
CA GLU A 76 2.47 -7.61 -0.05
C GLU A 76 2.34 -7.20 1.42
N GLU A 77 1.72 -8.04 2.23
CA GLU A 77 1.51 -7.73 3.64
C GLU A 77 2.82 -7.76 4.43
N PHE A 78 3.71 -8.70 4.13
CA PHE A 78 5.00 -8.79 4.78
C PHE A 78 5.87 -7.56 4.45
N ALA A 79 5.89 -7.11 3.20
CA ALA A 79 6.66 -5.92 2.81
C ALA A 79 6.18 -4.68 3.57
N LYS A 80 4.87 -4.47 3.65
CA LYS A 80 4.30 -3.35 4.39
C LYS A 80 4.67 -3.42 5.87
N TRP A 81 4.56 -4.60 6.46
CA TRP A 81 4.87 -4.81 7.87
C TRP A 81 6.35 -4.57 8.17
N VAL A 82 7.25 -5.04 7.32
CA VAL A 82 8.69 -4.84 7.51
C VAL A 82 9.03 -3.35 7.50
N LEU A 83 8.50 -2.60 6.53
CA LEU A 83 8.76 -1.17 6.46
C LEU A 83 8.18 -0.43 7.66
N PHE A 84 7.00 -0.82 8.12
CA PHE A 84 6.42 -0.27 9.35
C PHE A 84 7.34 -0.51 10.54
N MET A 85 7.82 -1.74 10.72
CA MET A 85 8.67 -2.09 11.86
C MET A 85 10.03 -1.39 11.81
N LEU A 86 10.58 -1.19 10.61
CA LEU A 86 11.89 -0.54 10.49
C LEU A 86 11.84 0.96 10.71
N VAL A 87 10.75 1.62 10.33
CA VAL A 87 10.70 3.08 10.28
C VAL A 87 9.80 3.66 11.35
N ILE A 88 8.59 3.11 11.55
CA ILE A 88 7.57 3.73 12.38
C ILE A 88 7.54 3.17 13.79
N TRP A 89 7.74 1.87 13.97
CA TRP A 89 7.57 1.20 15.25
C TRP A 89 8.36 1.86 16.40
N ARG A 90 9.59 2.27 16.12
CA ARG A 90 10.49 2.88 17.13
C ARG A 90 10.44 4.40 17.15
N ASN A 91 9.59 5.01 16.32
CA ASN A 91 9.48 6.46 16.28
C ASN A 91 8.75 6.96 17.54
N LYS A 92 9.19 8.09 18.07
CA LYS A 92 8.59 8.67 19.27
C LYS A 92 7.13 9.08 19.09
N ASN A 93 6.70 9.31 17.85
CA ASN A 93 5.31 9.65 17.56
C ASN A 93 4.39 8.44 17.61
N PHE A 94 4.94 7.22 17.67
CA PHE A 94 4.16 6.00 17.86
C PHE A 94 4.04 5.74 19.37
N ASP A 95 3.09 6.40 19.99
CA ASP A 95 2.93 6.39 21.45
C ASP A 95 1.55 5.96 21.93
N GLU A 96 0.58 5.74 21.02
CA GLU A 96 -0.76 5.31 21.35
C GLU A 96 -1.13 4.03 20.60
N PHE A 97 -2.05 3.26 21.18
CA PHE A 97 -2.50 2.02 20.58
C PHE A 97 -3.14 2.24 19.22
N PHE A 98 -3.92 3.32 19.08
CA PHE A 98 -4.62 3.63 17.83
C PHE A 98 -3.65 4.05 16.72
N ASP A 99 -2.44 4.50 17.07
CA ASP A 99 -1.43 4.91 16.08
C ASP A 99 -1.09 3.78 15.11
N GLY A 100 -1.07 2.54 15.60
CA GLY A 100 -0.80 1.39 14.74
C GLY A 100 -1.83 1.28 13.61
N ILE A 101 -3.09 1.50 13.94
CA ILE A 101 -4.17 1.46 12.93
C ILE A 101 -3.98 2.60 11.93
N VAL A 102 -3.69 3.81 12.42
CA VAL A 102 -3.54 4.99 11.55
C VAL A 102 -2.36 4.82 10.59
N TYR A 103 -1.18 4.48 11.10
CA TYR A 103 0.01 4.35 10.28
C TYR A 103 -0.08 3.19 9.29
N MET A 104 -0.56 2.03 9.74
CA MET A 104 -0.71 0.88 8.83
C MET A 104 -1.75 1.16 7.76
N SER A 105 -2.81 1.89 8.09
CA SER A 105 -3.81 2.29 7.10
C SER A 105 -3.21 3.22 6.04
N PHE A 106 -2.39 4.18 6.45
CA PHE A 106 -1.73 5.08 5.51
C PHE A 106 -0.73 4.33 4.61
N ILE A 107 0.00 3.36 5.16
CA ILE A 107 0.88 2.50 4.38
C ILE A 107 0.07 1.70 3.35
N GLY A 108 -1.03 1.08 3.80
CA GLY A 108 -1.91 0.32 2.91
C GLY A 108 -2.51 1.17 1.81
N LEU A 109 -2.91 2.41 2.13
CA LEU A 109 -3.49 3.31 1.15
C LEU A 109 -2.45 3.84 0.15
N GLY A 110 -1.19 4.02 0.59
CA GLY A 110 -0.11 4.36 -0.34
C GLY A 110 0.13 3.25 -1.36
N PHE A 111 0.16 2.01 -0.89
CA PHE A 111 0.25 0.84 -1.76
C PHE A 111 -0.94 0.77 -2.72
N ALA A 112 -2.16 0.92 -2.20
CA ALA A 112 -3.39 0.85 -2.99
C ALA A 112 -3.47 1.97 -4.03
N CYS A 113 -2.98 3.16 -3.71
CA CYS A 113 -2.97 4.28 -4.64
C CYS A 113 -2.18 3.95 -5.91
N VAL A 114 -0.98 3.41 -5.74
CA VAL A 114 -0.14 3.03 -6.88
C VAL A 114 -0.76 1.86 -7.64
N GLU A 115 -1.29 0.86 -6.93
CA GLU A 115 -1.97 -0.26 -7.59
C GLU A 115 -3.15 0.21 -8.43
N ASN A 116 -3.99 1.11 -7.92
CA ASN A 116 -5.12 1.64 -8.66
C ASN A 116 -4.66 2.35 -9.95
N ILE A 117 -3.59 3.14 -9.85
CA ILE A 117 -3.03 3.82 -11.02
C ILE A 117 -2.52 2.80 -12.04
N MET A 118 -1.80 1.78 -11.58
CA MET A 118 -1.25 0.74 -12.46
C MET A 118 -2.36 -0.05 -13.17
N TYR A 119 -3.42 -0.40 -12.46
CA TYR A 119 -4.55 -1.12 -13.05
C TYR A 119 -5.25 -0.28 -14.11
N VAL A 120 -5.47 1.01 -13.83
CA VAL A 120 -6.11 1.91 -14.79
C VAL A 120 -5.26 2.06 -16.05
N PHE A 121 -3.94 2.22 -15.92
CA PHE A 121 -3.04 2.28 -17.07
C PHE A 121 -3.07 0.98 -17.88
N GLY A 122 -3.02 -0.17 -17.19
CA GLY A 122 -3.05 -1.47 -17.85
C GLY A 122 -4.33 -1.69 -18.65
N GLU A 123 -5.47 -1.32 -18.10
CA GLU A 123 -6.77 -1.44 -18.79
C GLU A 123 -6.83 -0.53 -20.02
N GLN A 124 -6.37 0.71 -19.89
CA GLN A 124 -6.35 1.63 -21.04
C GLN A 124 -5.44 1.13 -22.15
N GLU A 125 -4.28 0.60 -21.79
CA GLU A 125 -3.37 0.04 -22.77
C GLU A 125 -3.97 -1.16 -23.49
N LEU A 126 -4.64 -2.03 -22.74
CA LEU A 126 -5.34 -3.18 -23.31
C LEU A 126 -6.44 -2.74 -24.29
N LEU A 127 -7.27 -1.77 -23.88
CA LEU A 127 -8.34 -1.27 -24.72
C LEU A 127 -7.82 -0.59 -25.97
N SER A 128 -6.71 0.12 -25.89
CA SER A 128 -6.13 0.80 -27.05
C SER A 128 -5.52 -0.18 -28.05
N SER A 129 -5.16 -1.39 -27.61
CA SER A 129 -4.61 -2.44 -28.46
C SER A 129 -5.67 -3.27 -29.18
N LEU A 130 -6.92 -3.13 -28.79
CA LEU A 130 -8.05 -3.81 -29.43
C LEU A 130 -8.54 -3.05 -30.65
#